data_1d21e0fa5324d47c1c07b4ddd4439608
#
_entry.id   1d21e0fa5324d47c1c07b4ddd4439608
#
_cell.length_a   1.000
_cell.length_b   1.000
_cell.length_c   1.000
_cell.angle_alpha   90.00
_cell.angle_beta   90.00
_cell.angle_gamma   90.00
#
_symmetry.space_group_name_H-M   'P 1'
#
loop_
_entity.id
_entity.type
_entity.pdbx_description
1 polymer ?
#
loop_
_entity_poly.entity_id
_entity_poly.type
_entity_poly.pdbx_seq_one_letter_code
_entity_poly.pdbx_strand_id
1 'polypeptide(L)'
;MTDMTDQRPTPSSVPLWLLLGFVAGFVSVLTFHQGSIGIAHLLGWAPNPPYPTRPAPPLGVPQFVSLAFWGGVWLTVFALAVTRLPERMRTGVAFLIAGAIFGSCVISVFNWFVLAPLRGQPFGNGFVPANMMRGMIYNGLFGLGGAIWMSIGRRLIVARLQ
;
A
#
# COMPACT_ATOMS: atom_id res chain seq x y z
N MET A 1 13.37 32.50 -19.91
CA MET A 1 12.37 31.42 -19.85
C MET A 1 13.04 30.27 -19.11
N THR A 2 12.98 30.31 -17.77
CA THR A 2 13.61 29.30 -16.90
C THR A 2 12.73 28.05 -16.95
N ASP A 3 13.32 26.96 -17.35
CA ASP A 3 12.69 25.63 -17.41
C ASP A 3 12.27 25.18 -16.00
N MET A 4 10.98 25.26 -15.70
CA MET A 4 10.39 24.85 -14.41
C MET A 4 10.04 23.35 -14.36
N THR A 5 10.62 22.51 -15.19
CA THR A 5 10.08 21.17 -15.45
C THR A 5 10.77 20.00 -14.74
N ASP A 6 11.86 20.18 -13.99
CA ASP A 6 12.53 19.06 -13.29
C ASP A 6 12.93 19.42 -11.85
N GLN A 7 11.99 19.79 -11.01
CA GLN A 7 12.26 19.85 -9.58
C GLN A 7 12.19 18.43 -8.98
N ARG A 8 13.31 17.74 -9.04
CA ARG A 8 13.51 16.54 -8.20
C ARG A 8 13.36 16.94 -6.72
N PRO A 9 12.78 16.09 -5.87
CA PRO A 9 12.71 16.38 -4.43
C PRO A 9 14.11 16.72 -3.93
N THR A 10 14.25 17.81 -3.21
CA THR A 10 15.49 18.09 -2.50
C THR A 10 15.80 16.94 -1.54
N PRO A 11 17.09 16.66 -1.24
CA PRO A 11 17.44 15.59 -0.29
C PRO A 11 16.71 15.69 1.05
N SER A 12 16.35 16.89 1.49
CA SER A 12 15.57 17.15 2.71
C SER A 12 14.10 16.73 2.61
N SER A 13 13.54 16.60 1.42
CA SER A 13 12.14 16.17 1.22
C SER A 13 11.96 14.65 1.15
N VAL A 14 13.04 13.87 0.87
CA VAL A 14 12.98 12.41 0.79
C VAL A 14 12.55 11.77 2.11
N PRO A 15 13.13 12.09 3.28
CA PRO A 15 12.67 11.53 4.56
C PRO A 15 11.20 11.79 4.84
N LEU A 16 10.70 12.97 4.47
CA LEU A 16 9.30 13.31 4.63
C LEU A 16 8.38 12.43 3.75
N TRP A 17 8.80 12.17 2.50
CA TRP A 17 8.08 11.26 1.62
C TRP A 17 8.04 9.83 2.16
N LEU A 18 9.14 9.34 2.73
CA LEU A 18 9.21 8.00 3.33
C LEU A 18 8.29 7.89 4.55
N LEU A 19 8.33 8.89 5.44
CA LEU A 19 7.44 8.93 6.60
C LEU A 19 5.96 9.00 6.17
N LEU A 20 5.66 9.86 5.18
CA LEU A 20 4.31 9.98 4.64
C LEU A 20 3.85 8.65 4.02
N GLY A 21 4.73 7.96 3.30
CA GLY A 21 4.47 6.62 2.78
C GLY A 21 4.13 5.62 3.88
N PHE A 22 4.93 5.59 4.96
CA PHE A 22 4.69 4.70 6.07
C PHE A 22 3.33 4.95 6.74
N VAL A 23 3.04 6.19 7.10
CA VAL A 23 1.76 6.55 7.74
C VAL A 23 0.58 6.26 6.81
N ALA A 24 0.68 6.65 5.55
CA ALA A 24 -0.36 6.40 4.55
C ALA A 24 -0.61 4.90 4.34
N GLY A 25 0.44 4.08 4.29
CA GLY A 25 0.33 2.64 4.16
C GLY A 25 -0.31 1.98 5.38
N PHE A 26 0.10 2.39 6.58
CA PHE A 26 -0.50 1.92 7.82
C PHE A 26 -2.01 2.20 7.85
N VAL A 27 -2.40 3.45 7.59
CA VAL A 27 -3.81 3.87 7.56
C VAL A 27 -4.58 3.20 6.41
N SER A 28 -3.95 3.02 5.26
CA SER A 28 -4.59 2.38 4.10
C SER A 28 -4.92 0.91 4.36
N VAL A 29 -4.10 0.18 5.12
CA VAL A 29 -4.47 -1.18 5.53
C VAL A 29 -5.73 -1.14 6.39
N LEU A 30 -5.80 -0.25 7.36
CA LEU A 30 -6.95 -0.18 8.26
C LEU A 30 -8.24 0.29 7.57
N THR A 31 -8.14 1.13 6.54
CA THR A 31 -9.31 1.70 5.85
C THR A 31 -9.65 0.93 4.58
N PHE A 32 -8.77 0.94 3.58
CA PHE A 32 -9.04 0.40 2.26
C PHE A 32 -8.90 -1.13 2.19
N HIS A 33 -7.80 -1.68 2.73
CA HIS A 33 -7.57 -3.13 2.66
C HIS A 33 -8.56 -3.90 3.54
N GLN A 34 -8.66 -3.57 4.82
CA GLN A 34 -9.58 -4.24 5.73
C GLN A 34 -11.05 -3.89 5.41
N GLY A 35 -11.32 -2.66 4.97
CA GLY A 35 -12.63 -2.25 4.51
C GLY A 35 -13.11 -3.06 3.30
N SER A 36 -12.24 -3.29 2.31
CA SER A 36 -12.58 -4.11 1.15
C SER A 36 -12.85 -5.58 1.50
N ILE A 37 -12.08 -6.14 2.44
CA ILE A 37 -12.34 -7.48 2.98
C ILE A 37 -13.70 -7.51 3.71
N GLY A 38 -14.02 -6.46 4.48
CA GLY A 38 -15.29 -6.33 5.17
C GLY A 38 -16.47 -6.32 4.20
N ILE A 39 -16.39 -5.52 3.14
CA ILE A 39 -17.43 -5.49 2.10
C ILE A 39 -17.55 -6.87 1.42
N ALA A 40 -16.44 -7.49 1.06
CA ALA A 40 -16.44 -8.81 0.45
C ALA A 40 -17.01 -9.89 1.38
N HIS A 41 -16.76 -9.79 2.69
CA HIS A 41 -17.30 -10.69 3.69
C HIS A 41 -18.83 -10.54 3.83
N LEU A 42 -19.32 -9.31 3.88
CA LEU A 42 -20.75 -9.02 3.92
C LEU A 42 -21.49 -9.53 2.66
N LEU A 43 -20.82 -9.54 1.52
CA LEU A 43 -21.34 -10.07 0.25
C LEU A 43 -21.19 -11.60 0.12
N GLY A 44 -20.60 -12.28 1.10
CA GLY A 44 -20.33 -13.72 1.05
C GLY A 44 -19.15 -14.13 0.15
N TRP A 45 -18.35 -13.19 -0.31
CA TRP A 45 -17.18 -13.45 -1.20
C TRP A 45 -15.90 -13.75 -0.42
N ALA A 46 -15.78 -13.25 0.80
CA ALA A 46 -14.64 -13.54 1.68
C ALA A 46 -15.08 -14.41 2.85
N PRO A 47 -14.40 -15.56 3.13
CA PRO A 47 -14.80 -16.47 4.21
C PRO A 47 -14.52 -15.89 5.60
N ASN A 48 -13.51 -15.04 5.73
CA ASN A 48 -13.08 -14.48 7.00
C ASN A 48 -13.48 -13.01 7.14
N PRO A 49 -13.87 -12.56 8.34
CA PRO A 49 -14.14 -11.15 8.61
C PRO A 49 -12.88 -10.30 8.54
N PRO A 50 -13.00 -8.97 8.38
CA PRO A 50 -11.88 -8.05 8.48
C PRO A 50 -11.32 -7.99 9.91
N TYR A 51 -10.15 -7.36 10.05
CA TYR A 51 -9.46 -7.11 11.33
C TYR A 51 -9.16 -8.37 12.14
N PRO A 52 -8.44 -9.37 11.58
CA PRO A 52 -8.10 -10.60 12.30
C PRO A 52 -7.24 -10.29 13.54
N THR A 53 -7.70 -10.74 14.72
CA THR A 53 -7.07 -10.44 16.01
C THR A 53 -6.13 -11.53 16.49
N ARG A 54 -6.00 -12.66 15.78
CA ARG A 54 -5.07 -13.73 16.16
C ARG A 54 -3.65 -13.17 16.32
N PRO A 55 -2.86 -13.66 17.31
CA PRO A 55 -1.49 -13.20 17.52
C PRO A 55 -0.61 -13.43 16.29
N ALA A 56 0.13 -12.42 15.86
CA ALA A 56 1.09 -12.52 14.75
C ALA A 56 2.52 -12.67 15.30
N PRO A 57 3.29 -13.71 14.84
CA PRO A 57 4.69 -13.85 15.20
C PRO A 57 5.51 -12.66 14.66
N PRO A 58 6.67 -12.34 15.29
CA PRO A 58 7.20 -12.88 16.54
C PRO A 58 6.66 -12.17 17.80
N LEU A 59 6.00 -11.01 17.64
CA LEU A 59 5.67 -10.10 18.75
C LEU A 59 4.33 -10.39 19.42
N GLY A 60 3.51 -11.30 18.86
CA GLY A 60 2.19 -11.60 19.41
C GLY A 60 1.15 -10.47 19.28
N VAL A 61 1.45 -9.42 18.52
CA VAL A 61 0.48 -8.34 18.26
C VAL A 61 -0.69 -8.85 17.41
N PRO A 62 -1.89 -8.23 17.49
CA PRO A 62 -3.01 -8.60 16.64
C PRO A 62 -2.61 -8.57 15.17
N GLN A 63 -3.03 -9.57 14.39
CA GLN A 63 -2.59 -9.74 13.00
C GLN A 63 -2.88 -8.51 12.14
N PHE A 64 -4.03 -7.84 12.33
CA PHE A 64 -4.35 -6.64 11.56
C PHE A 64 -3.38 -5.48 11.83
N VAL A 65 -2.81 -5.38 13.05
CA VAL A 65 -1.78 -4.39 13.40
C VAL A 65 -0.47 -4.72 12.69
N SER A 66 -0.08 -6.02 12.70
CA SER A 66 1.08 -6.48 11.94
C SER A 66 0.92 -6.20 10.44
N LEU A 67 -0.26 -6.46 9.88
CA LEU A 67 -0.56 -6.13 8.48
C LEU A 67 -0.44 -4.62 8.20
N ALA A 68 -0.95 -3.78 9.11
CA ALA A 68 -0.85 -2.32 8.98
C ALA A 68 0.60 -1.84 9.01
N PHE A 69 1.42 -2.40 9.90
CA PHE A 69 2.86 -2.11 9.94
C PHE A 69 3.55 -2.44 8.60
N TRP A 70 3.32 -3.65 8.08
CA TRP A 70 3.88 -4.06 6.79
C TRP A 70 3.32 -3.26 5.62
N GLY A 71 2.07 -2.83 5.70
CA GLY A 71 1.50 -1.87 4.75
C GLY A 71 2.25 -0.54 4.75
N GLY A 72 2.63 -0.04 5.93
CA GLY A 72 3.51 1.11 6.07
C GLY A 72 4.86 0.90 5.39
N VAL A 73 5.52 -0.24 5.63
CA VAL A 73 6.79 -0.60 4.97
C VAL A 73 6.64 -0.61 3.45
N TRP A 74 5.61 -1.25 2.92
CA TRP A 74 5.36 -1.32 1.47
C TRP A 74 5.14 0.05 0.84
N LEU A 75 4.35 0.91 1.48
CA LEU A 75 4.15 2.27 0.94
C LEU A 75 5.39 3.16 1.13
N THR A 76 6.28 2.86 2.07
CA THR A 76 7.60 3.50 2.13
C THR A 76 8.44 3.13 0.90
N VAL A 77 8.42 1.85 0.48
CA VAL A 77 9.07 1.40 -0.77
C VAL A 77 8.45 2.09 -1.99
N PHE A 78 7.13 2.16 -2.05
CA PHE A 78 6.43 2.91 -3.10
C PHE A 78 6.81 4.38 -3.12
N ALA A 79 6.83 5.04 -1.97
CA ALA A 79 7.25 6.44 -1.84
C ALA A 79 8.68 6.66 -2.35
N LEU A 80 9.62 5.77 -1.99
CA LEU A 80 10.99 5.81 -2.48
C LEU A 80 11.06 5.68 -4.01
N ALA A 81 10.30 4.75 -4.60
CA ALA A 81 10.24 4.60 -6.05
C ALA A 81 9.68 5.86 -6.72
N VAL A 82 8.61 6.42 -6.17
CA VAL A 82 7.94 7.62 -6.70
C VAL A 82 8.84 8.85 -6.65
N THR A 83 9.73 8.98 -5.66
CA THR A 83 10.68 10.11 -5.63
C THR A 83 11.64 10.14 -6.85
N ARG A 84 11.74 9.03 -7.58
CA ARG A 84 12.55 8.92 -8.81
C ARG A 84 11.78 9.27 -10.08
N LEU A 85 10.44 9.43 -9.99
CA LEU A 85 9.57 9.76 -11.12
C LEU A 85 9.45 11.28 -11.32
N PRO A 86 9.13 11.75 -12.54
CA PRO A 86 8.78 13.14 -12.79
C PRO A 86 7.62 13.61 -11.92
N GLU A 87 7.60 14.89 -11.53
CA GLU A 87 6.61 15.41 -10.59
C GLU A 87 5.16 15.22 -11.07
N ARG A 88 4.92 15.33 -12.37
CA ARG A 88 3.62 15.07 -13.00
C ARG A 88 3.05 13.66 -12.70
N MET A 89 3.92 12.70 -12.40
CA MET A 89 3.52 11.32 -12.05
C MET A 89 3.36 11.10 -10.54
N ARG A 90 3.68 12.11 -9.73
CA ARG A 90 3.56 12.05 -8.26
C ARG A 90 2.26 12.65 -7.74
N THR A 91 1.37 13.09 -8.64
CA THR A 91 0.12 13.77 -8.31
C THR A 91 -1.00 13.34 -9.24
N GLY A 92 -2.22 13.63 -8.83
CA GLY A 92 -3.42 13.40 -9.65
C GLY A 92 -3.71 11.93 -9.91
N VAL A 93 -4.42 11.69 -11.00
CA VAL A 93 -4.92 10.34 -11.37
C VAL A 93 -3.78 9.37 -11.66
N ALA A 94 -2.71 9.82 -12.31
CA ALA A 94 -1.55 8.97 -12.62
C ALA A 94 -0.91 8.38 -11.34
N PHE A 95 -0.82 9.17 -10.27
CA PHE A 95 -0.31 8.72 -8.98
C PHE A 95 -1.24 7.68 -8.32
N LEU A 96 -2.55 7.89 -8.40
CA LEU A 96 -3.53 6.93 -7.87
C LEU A 96 -3.47 5.59 -8.62
N ILE A 97 -3.38 5.65 -9.95
CA ILE A 97 -3.21 4.44 -10.79
C ILE A 97 -1.89 3.73 -10.46
N ALA A 98 -0.79 4.47 -10.31
CA ALA A 98 0.50 3.89 -9.93
C ALA A 98 0.43 3.17 -8.58
N GLY A 99 -0.24 3.75 -7.59
CA GLY A 99 -0.49 3.11 -6.30
C GLY A 99 -1.31 1.83 -6.42
N ALA A 100 -2.40 1.86 -7.20
CA ALA A 100 -3.24 0.70 -7.44
C ALA A 100 -2.46 -0.44 -8.13
N ILE A 101 -1.68 -0.13 -9.17
CA ILE A 101 -0.84 -1.10 -9.88
C ILE A 101 0.24 -1.66 -8.95
N PHE A 102 0.91 -0.81 -8.18
CA PHE A 102 1.92 -1.24 -7.20
C PHE A 102 1.32 -2.24 -6.21
N GLY A 103 0.19 -1.94 -5.61
CA GLY A 103 -0.50 -2.83 -4.70
C GLY A 103 -0.93 -4.13 -5.38
N SER A 104 -1.66 -4.02 -6.48
CA SER A 104 -2.23 -5.16 -7.18
C SER A 104 -1.16 -6.11 -7.74
N CYS A 105 -0.12 -5.58 -8.37
CA CYS A 105 0.89 -6.39 -9.06
C CYS A 105 2.11 -6.67 -8.17
N VAL A 106 2.80 -5.63 -7.68
CA VAL A 106 4.09 -5.83 -6.99
C VAL A 106 3.89 -6.58 -5.68
N ILE A 107 2.95 -6.12 -4.85
CA ILE A 107 2.72 -6.75 -3.54
C ILE A 107 2.13 -8.14 -3.69
N SER A 108 1.20 -8.36 -4.62
CA SER A 108 0.59 -9.67 -4.83
C SER A 108 1.61 -10.68 -5.35
N VAL A 109 2.43 -10.30 -6.33
CA VAL A 109 3.50 -11.16 -6.85
C VAL A 109 4.50 -11.51 -5.74
N PHE A 110 4.92 -10.54 -4.94
CA PHE A 110 5.80 -10.80 -3.80
C PHE A 110 5.15 -11.75 -2.78
N ASN A 111 3.89 -11.54 -2.47
CA ASN A 111 3.17 -12.41 -1.54
C ASN A 111 3.10 -13.86 -2.06
N TRP A 112 2.82 -14.08 -3.33
CA TRP A 112 2.64 -15.43 -3.88
C TRP A 112 3.95 -16.17 -4.07
N PHE A 113 5.00 -15.48 -4.53
CA PHE A 113 6.22 -16.13 -4.97
C PHE A 113 7.38 -16.02 -3.97
N VAL A 114 7.28 -15.13 -3.01
CA VAL A 114 8.29 -14.96 -1.96
C VAL A 114 7.72 -15.27 -0.59
N LEU A 115 6.67 -14.56 -0.18
CA LEU A 115 6.20 -14.64 1.20
C LEU A 115 5.44 -15.94 1.50
N ALA A 116 4.65 -16.46 0.55
CA ALA A 116 3.94 -17.72 0.74
C ALA A 116 4.90 -18.90 0.95
N PRO A 117 5.93 -19.12 0.11
CA PRO A 117 6.93 -20.16 0.37
C PRO A 117 7.69 -19.99 1.68
N LEU A 118 8.08 -18.77 2.04
CA LEU A 118 8.76 -18.47 3.30
C LEU A 118 7.90 -18.82 4.54
N ARG A 119 6.58 -18.82 4.39
CA ARG A 119 5.62 -19.21 5.43
C ARG A 119 5.18 -20.66 5.35
N GLY A 120 5.86 -21.48 4.54
CA GLY A 120 5.50 -22.88 4.34
C GLY A 120 4.20 -23.08 3.55
N GLN A 121 3.72 -22.06 2.87
CA GLN A 121 2.57 -22.14 1.98
C GLN A 121 3.01 -22.55 0.56
N PRO A 122 2.12 -23.15 -0.26
CA PRO A 122 2.46 -23.52 -1.62
C PRO A 122 2.94 -22.33 -2.45
N PHE A 123 3.97 -22.56 -3.28
CA PHE A 123 4.44 -21.58 -4.26
C PHE A 123 3.29 -21.08 -5.15
N GLY A 124 3.27 -19.80 -5.46
CA GLY A 124 2.15 -19.19 -6.19
C GLY A 124 0.81 -19.25 -5.43
N ASN A 125 0.86 -19.46 -4.10
CA ASN A 125 -0.33 -19.70 -3.28
C ASN A 125 -1.22 -20.84 -3.81
N GLY A 126 -0.58 -21.86 -4.41
CA GLY A 126 -1.24 -23.02 -5.01
C GLY A 126 -1.91 -22.75 -6.37
N PHE A 127 -1.65 -21.61 -6.98
CA PHE A 127 -2.21 -21.21 -8.29
C PHE A 127 -3.74 -21.30 -8.36
N VAL A 128 -4.43 -20.93 -7.26
CA VAL A 128 -5.89 -20.87 -7.22
C VAL A 128 -6.35 -19.51 -7.76
N PRO A 129 -6.89 -19.40 -9.00
CA PRO A 129 -7.17 -18.12 -9.66
C PRO A 129 -8.07 -17.21 -8.85
N ALA A 130 -9.11 -17.74 -8.21
CA ALA A 130 -10.04 -16.96 -7.39
C ALA A 130 -9.35 -16.31 -6.16
N ASN A 131 -8.37 -17.01 -5.53
CA ASN A 131 -7.61 -16.46 -4.42
C ASN A 131 -6.61 -15.41 -4.90
N MET A 132 -5.97 -15.65 -6.03
CA MET A 132 -5.04 -14.71 -6.65
C MET A 132 -5.76 -13.41 -7.03
N MET A 133 -6.91 -13.51 -7.70
CA MET A 133 -7.72 -12.35 -8.08
C MET A 133 -8.18 -11.55 -6.85
N ARG A 134 -8.66 -12.21 -5.80
CA ARG A 134 -9.02 -11.54 -4.54
C ARG A 134 -7.83 -10.80 -3.93
N GLY A 135 -6.65 -11.45 -3.90
CA GLY A 135 -5.41 -10.82 -3.43
C GLY A 135 -5.05 -9.57 -4.22
N MET A 136 -5.13 -9.63 -5.56
CA MET A 136 -4.88 -8.46 -6.42
C MET A 136 -5.87 -7.32 -6.15
N ILE A 137 -7.14 -7.62 -5.99
CA ILE A 137 -8.17 -6.61 -5.70
C ILE A 137 -7.90 -5.93 -4.34
N TYR A 138 -7.69 -6.70 -3.28
CA TYR A 138 -7.46 -6.15 -1.94
C TYR A 138 -6.16 -5.35 -1.86
N ASN A 139 -5.07 -5.86 -2.44
CA ASN A 139 -3.80 -5.16 -2.49
C ASN A 139 -3.86 -3.94 -3.43
N GLY A 140 -4.61 -4.01 -4.53
CA GLY A 140 -4.84 -2.88 -5.42
C GLY A 140 -5.59 -1.74 -4.72
N LEU A 141 -6.66 -2.06 -3.99
CA LEU A 141 -7.40 -1.08 -3.19
C LEU A 141 -6.55 -0.52 -2.04
N PHE A 142 -5.70 -1.36 -1.41
CA PHE A 142 -4.70 -0.89 -0.47
C PHE A 142 -3.75 0.13 -1.11
N GLY A 143 -3.18 -0.16 -2.26
CA GLY A 143 -2.25 0.74 -2.95
C GLY A 143 -2.91 2.03 -3.42
N LEU A 144 -4.14 1.95 -3.92
CA LEU A 144 -4.97 3.12 -4.25
C LEU A 144 -5.22 4.00 -3.03
N GLY A 145 -5.68 3.40 -1.93
CA GLY A 145 -5.93 4.10 -0.67
C GLY A 145 -4.67 4.74 -0.10
N GLY A 146 -3.53 4.06 -0.21
CA GLY A 146 -2.23 4.61 0.18
C GLY A 146 -1.85 5.85 -0.63
N ALA A 147 -2.03 5.82 -1.95
CA ALA A 147 -1.81 6.99 -2.80
C ALA A 147 -2.77 8.15 -2.48
N ILE A 148 -4.02 7.86 -2.12
CA ILE A 148 -4.98 8.87 -1.65
C ILE A 148 -4.49 9.50 -0.35
N TRP A 149 -4.14 8.70 0.66
CA TRP A 149 -3.66 9.21 1.95
C TRP A 149 -2.36 10.00 1.83
N MET A 150 -1.42 9.56 0.96
CA MET A 150 -0.21 10.33 0.64
C MET A 150 -0.55 11.67 0.00
N SER A 151 -1.52 11.71 -0.91
CA SER A 151 -1.96 12.95 -1.57
C SER A 151 -2.58 13.93 -0.57
N ILE A 152 -3.39 13.44 0.36
CA ILE A 152 -4.00 14.25 1.43
C ILE A 152 -2.89 14.77 2.36
N GLY A 153 -2.02 13.90 2.85
CA GLY A 153 -0.94 14.29 3.75
C GLY A 153 0.00 15.32 3.15
N ARG A 154 0.35 15.18 1.86
CA ARG A 154 1.15 16.19 1.13
C ARG A 154 0.46 17.54 1.11
N ARG A 155 -0.84 17.61 0.81
CA ARG A 155 -1.60 18.86 0.79
C ARG A 155 -1.61 19.54 2.16
N LEU A 156 -1.82 18.77 3.23
CA LEU A 156 -1.83 19.29 4.60
C LEU A 156 -0.48 19.86 5.03
N ILE A 157 0.63 19.21 4.62
CA ILE A 157 1.99 19.69 4.91
C ILE A 157 2.25 21.01 4.17
N VAL A 158 1.96 21.06 2.86
CA VAL A 158 2.16 22.26 2.06
C VAL A 158 1.35 23.43 2.59
N ALA A 159 0.08 23.20 2.96
CA ALA A 159 -0.80 24.25 3.51
C ALA A 159 -0.32 24.81 4.88
N ARG A 160 0.50 24.08 5.62
CA ARG A 160 1.07 24.55 6.91
C ARG A 160 2.36 25.33 6.75
N LEU A 161 2.99 25.26 5.59
CA LEU A 161 4.27 25.92 5.32
C LEU A 161 4.10 27.27 4.57
N GLN A 162 2.88 27.62 4.22
CA GLN A 162 2.45 28.90 3.63
C GLN A 162 1.86 29.82 4.71
#